data_c911ffda5f232febf8c63d07e5737e05
#
_entry.id   c911ffda5f232febf8c63d07e5737e05
#
_cell.length_a   1.000
_cell.length_b   1.000
_cell.length_c   1.000
_cell.angle_alpha   90.00
_cell.angle_beta   90.00
_cell.angle_gamma   90.00
#
_symmetry.space_group_name_H-M   'P 1'
#
loop_
_entity.id
_entity.type
_entity.pdbx_description
1 polymer ?
#
loop_
_entity_poly.entity_id
_entity_poly.type
_entity_poly.pdbx_seq_one_letter_code
_entity_poly.pdbx_strand_id
1 'polypeptide(L)'
;LRRLTSMGLQPEMTQETTVLKLNGIQHLYTPIHSQLSSEISLFEAIDALHPTPAVSGHPLKRANELRLKHESFDRGWFAGPIGWLDISGSGEFRVALRSGLINEKGSTLFAGAGVVNGSDPERELIETDMKLKAMLDHIIALRDNGNGK
;
A
#
# COMPACT_ATOMS: atom_id res chain seq x y z
N LEU A 1 -1.26 0.63 16.34
CA LEU A 1 -0.71 0.66 17.71
C LEU A 1 -0.36 -0.75 18.20
N ARG A 2 -1.31 -1.72 18.27
CA ARG A 2 -1.10 -3.05 18.87
C ARG A 2 0.16 -3.78 18.39
N ARG A 3 0.46 -3.76 17.09
CA ARG A 3 1.64 -4.44 16.53
C ARG A 3 2.95 -3.83 17.03
N LEU A 4 3.05 -2.50 17.09
CA LEU A 4 4.21 -1.82 17.66
C LEU A 4 4.34 -2.11 19.17
N THR A 5 3.23 -2.08 19.91
CA THR A 5 3.24 -2.44 21.34
C THR A 5 3.68 -3.89 21.56
N SER A 6 3.30 -4.84 20.69
CA SER A 6 3.75 -6.24 20.82
C SER A 6 5.24 -6.44 20.55
N MET A 7 5.92 -5.47 19.94
CA MET A 7 7.38 -5.42 19.79
C MET A 7 8.10 -4.79 21.00
N GLY A 8 7.37 -4.46 22.06
CA GLY A 8 7.92 -3.75 23.22
C GLY A 8 8.07 -2.23 23.03
N LEU A 9 7.56 -1.69 21.92
CA LEU A 9 7.62 -0.26 21.64
C LEU A 9 6.47 0.49 22.33
N GLN A 10 6.67 1.78 22.53
CA GLN A 10 5.67 2.69 23.07
C GLN A 10 5.21 3.66 21.97
N PRO A 11 4.23 3.25 21.13
CA PRO A 11 3.76 4.09 20.05
C PRO A 11 2.83 5.20 20.55
N GLU A 12 3.06 6.41 20.08
CA GLU A 12 2.27 7.59 20.40
C GLU A 12 1.63 8.17 19.14
N MET A 13 0.37 8.57 19.24
CA MET A 13 -0.28 9.38 18.21
C MET A 13 0.08 10.84 18.46
N THR A 14 0.77 11.47 17.50
CA THR A 14 1.23 12.86 17.66
C THR A 14 0.18 13.90 17.31
N GLN A 15 -0.90 13.47 16.65
CA GLN A 15 -2.07 14.30 16.38
C GLN A 15 -3.32 13.42 16.21
N GLU A 16 -4.48 14.02 16.31
CA GLU A 16 -5.75 13.37 15.99
C GLU A 16 -5.83 12.98 14.52
N THR A 17 -6.69 12.01 14.22
CA THR A 17 -6.95 11.59 12.84
C THR A 17 -7.51 12.75 12.02
N THR A 18 -6.86 13.06 10.93
CA THR A 18 -7.27 14.12 9.99
C THR A 18 -7.58 13.53 8.62
N VAL A 19 -8.16 14.35 7.75
CA VAL A 19 -8.35 13.99 6.34
C VAL A 19 -7.21 14.56 5.53
N LEU A 20 -6.34 13.68 5.03
CA LEU A 20 -5.31 14.05 4.05
C LEU A 20 -5.95 14.13 2.66
N LYS A 21 -5.99 15.31 2.09
CA LYS A 21 -6.48 15.54 0.73
C LYS A 21 -5.31 15.46 -0.25
N LEU A 22 -5.42 14.52 -1.18
CA LEU A 22 -4.52 14.38 -2.32
C LEU A 22 -5.30 14.70 -3.61
N ASN A 23 -4.62 14.83 -4.74
CA ASN A 23 -5.29 15.09 -6.01
C ASN A 23 -6.27 13.94 -6.35
N GLY A 24 -7.57 14.24 -6.29
CA GLY A 24 -8.66 13.30 -6.58
C GLY A 24 -8.96 12.25 -5.50
N ILE A 25 -8.26 12.26 -4.36
CA ILE A 25 -8.42 11.23 -3.31
C ILE A 25 -8.29 11.85 -1.92
N GLN A 26 -9.05 11.28 -0.97
CA GLN A 26 -8.95 11.61 0.45
C GLN A 26 -8.64 10.36 1.25
N HIS A 27 -7.76 10.51 2.24
CA HIS A 27 -7.41 9.45 3.17
C HIS A 27 -7.51 9.91 4.61
N LEU A 28 -7.94 9.02 5.50
CA LEU A 28 -7.74 9.25 6.92
C LEU A 28 -6.25 9.11 7.23
N TYR A 29 -5.70 10.09 7.91
CA TYR A 29 -4.29 10.15 8.25
C TYR A 29 -4.12 10.32 9.76
N THR A 30 -3.36 9.41 10.36
CA THR A 30 -3.00 9.44 11.78
C THR A 30 -1.51 9.13 11.88
N PRO A 31 -0.64 10.11 12.15
CA PRO A 31 0.76 9.84 12.37
C PRO A 31 0.97 9.16 13.72
N ILE A 32 1.79 8.13 13.71
CA ILE A 32 2.19 7.37 14.88
C ILE A 32 3.70 7.42 14.95
N HIS A 33 4.22 7.83 16.10
CA HIS A 33 5.63 7.83 16.38
C HIS A 33 5.95 6.78 17.43
N SER A 34 7.13 6.20 17.33
CA SER A 34 7.69 5.33 18.34
C SER A 34 9.21 5.38 18.25
N GLN A 35 9.86 5.34 19.39
CA GLN A 35 11.31 5.21 19.43
C GLN A 35 11.67 3.73 19.29
N LEU A 36 12.47 3.39 18.28
CA LEU A 36 13.04 2.06 18.16
C LEU A 36 14.15 1.89 19.18
N SER A 37 14.20 0.74 19.85
CA SER A 37 15.39 0.35 20.63
C SER A 37 16.53 0.01 19.67
N SER A 38 17.77 0.09 20.15
CA SER A 38 18.95 -0.31 19.35
C SER A 38 18.97 -1.78 18.93
N GLU A 39 18.09 -2.58 19.51
CA GLU A 39 17.95 -4.00 19.21
C GLU A 39 16.94 -4.29 18.08
N ILE A 40 16.13 -3.31 17.69
CA ILE A 40 15.09 -3.47 16.66
C ILE A 40 15.51 -2.72 15.41
N SER A 41 15.75 -3.47 14.35
CA SER A 41 16.04 -2.91 13.04
C SER A 41 14.77 -2.39 12.34
N LEU A 42 14.95 -1.51 11.36
CA LEU A 42 13.84 -1.04 10.52
C LEU A 42 13.15 -2.20 9.78
N PHE A 43 13.90 -3.24 9.38
CA PHE A 43 13.31 -4.42 8.72
C PHE A 43 12.41 -5.23 9.66
N GLU A 44 12.78 -5.40 10.93
CA GLU A 44 11.93 -6.07 11.92
C GLU A 44 10.66 -5.27 12.17
N ALA A 45 10.75 -3.93 12.21
CA ALA A 45 9.58 -3.07 12.32
C ALA A 45 8.66 -3.20 11.10
N ILE A 46 9.22 -3.28 9.89
CA ILE A 46 8.45 -3.49 8.65
C ILE A 46 7.76 -4.84 8.68
N ASP A 47 8.48 -5.92 9.03
CA ASP A 47 7.93 -7.28 9.08
C ASP A 47 6.77 -7.38 10.07
N ALA A 48 6.89 -6.75 11.22
CA ALA A 48 5.82 -6.70 12.21
C ALA A 48 4.60 -5.87 11.76
N LEU A 49 4.80 -4.82 10.98
CA LEU A 49 3.73 -3.94 10.51
C LEU A 49 3.06 -4.43 9.23
N HIS A 50 3.81 -5.10 8.36
CA HIS A 50 3.31 -5.57 7.06
C HIS A 50 2.88 -7.05 7.14
N PRO A 51 1.85 -7.47 6.38
CA PRO A 51 0.93 -6.62 5.62
C PRO A 51 -0.05 -5.87 6.53
N THR A 52 -0.37 -4.65 6.14
CA THR A 52 -1.36 -3.86 6.88
C THR A 52 -2.79 -4.34 6.59
N PRO A 53 -3.76 -4.14 7.51
CA PRO A 53 -5.15 -4.44 7.24
C PRO A 53 -5.72 -3.76 6.00
N ALA A 54 -5.21 -2.58 5.66
CA ALA A 54 -5.66 -1.81 4.50
C ALA A 54 -5.40 -2.51 3.15
N VAL A 55 -4.41 -3.41 3.08
CA VAL A 55 -4.05 -4.11 1.83
C VAL A 55 -4.28 -5.62 1.89
N SER A 56 -4.40 -6.19 3.07
CA SER A 56 -4.57 -7.64 3.25
C SER A 56 -5.79 -8.02 4.08
N GLY A 57 -6.55 -7.03 4.56
CA GLY A 57 -7.76 -7.27 5.33
C GLY A 57 -7.52 -7.66 6.79
N HIS A 58 -8.61 -7.84 7.53
CA HIS A 58 -8.61 -8.22 8.94
C HIS A 58 -9.82 -9.12 9.25
N PRO A 59 -9.68 -10.22 10.03
CA PRO A 59 -8.42 -10.81 10.53
C PRO A 59 -7.54 -11.36 9.40
N LEU A 60 -6.22 -11.18 9.51
CA LEU A 60 -5.26 -11.43 8.42
C LEU A 60 -5.35 -12.83 7.82
N LYS A 61 -5.42 -13.87 8.66
CA LYS A 61 -5.48 -15.26 8.21
C LYS A 61 -6.70 -15.48 7.30
N ARG A 62 -7.90 -15.09 7.79
CA ARG A 62 -9.14 -15.29 7.05
C ARG A 62 -9.19 -14.44 5.76
N ALA A 63 -8.73 -13.22 5.83
CA ALA A 63 -8.66 -12.35 4.67
C ALA A 63 -7.71 -12.90 3.59
N ASN A 64 -6.55 -13.43 3.98
CA ASN A 64 -5.63 -14.08 3.05
C ASN A 64 -6.21 -15.35 2.42
N GLU A 65 -6.92 -16.18 3.16
CA GLU A 65 -7.61 -17.36 2.62
C GLU A 65 -8.61 -16.96 1.53
N LEU A 66 -9.41 -15.93 1.79
CA LEU A 66 -10.38 -15.41 0.83
C LEU A 66 -9.69 -14.81 -0.39
N ARG A 67 -8.66 -13.99 -0.19
CA ARG A 67 -7.89 -13.39 -1.24
C ARG A 67 -7.30 -14.45 -2.19
N LEU A 68 -6.59 -15.43 -1.65
CA LEU A 68 -5.99 -16.52 -2.45
C LEU A 68 -7.02 -17.36 -3.20
N LYS A 69 -8.24 -17.44 -2.68
CA LYS A 69 -9.34 -18.15 -3.35
C LYS A 69 -9.95 -17.37 -4.52
N HIS A 70 -9.98 -16.03 -4.42
CA HIS A 70 -10.75 -15.18 -5.33
C HIS A 70 -9.90 -14.30 -6.24
N GLU A 71 -8.67 -13.95 -5.87
CA GLU A 71 -7.74 -13.28 -6.77
C GLU A 71 -7.13 -14.29 -7.75
N SER A 72 -7.32 -14.06 -9.04
CA SER A 72 -6.85 -14.96 -10.12
C SER A 72 -5.43 -14.62 -10.60
N PHE A 73 -4.73 -13.69 -9.98
CA PHE A 73 -3.40 -13.24 -10.35
C PHE A 73 -2.44 -13.25 -9.17
N ASP A 74 -1.15 -13.35 -9.47
CA ASP A 74 -0.09 -13.15 -8.48
C ASP A 74 0.17 -11.66 -8.29
N ARG A 75 0.09 -11.18 -7.07
CA ARG A 75 0.38 -9.80 -6.73
C ARG A 75 1.84 -9.42 -6.94
N GLY A 76 2.76 -10.38 -6.90
CA GLY A 76 4.19 -10.10 -6.94
C GLY A 76 4.57 -9.06 -5.86
N TRP A 77 5.07 -7.92 -6.28
CA TRP A 77 5.43 -6.81 -5.38
C TRP A 77 4.26 -5.86 -5.06
N PHE A 78 3.12 -5.98 -5.75
CA PHE A 78 1.95 -5.15 -5.47
C PHE A 78 1.47 -5.34 -4.04
N ALA A 79 1.20 -4.23 -3.37
CA ALA A 79 0.84 -4.14 -1.96
C ALA A 79 1.96 -4.57 -0.98
N GLY A 80 3.16 -4.89 -1.45
CA GLY A 80 4.34 -5.14 -0.63
C GLY A 80 5.00 -3.85 -0.12
N PRO A 81 5.92 -3.93 0.84
CA PRO A 81 6.72 -2.78 1.25
C PRO A 81 7.80 -2.49 0.21
N ILE A 82 7.92 -1.24 -0.19
CA ILE A 82 8.98 -0.74 -1.07
C ILE A 82 9.63 0.49 -0.47
N GLY A 83 10.93 0.58 -0.53
CA GLY A 83 11.63 1.71 0.08
C GLY A 83 13.14 1.63 -0.07
N TRP A 84 13.82 2.36 0.76
CA TRP A 84 15.27 2.43 0.82
C TRP A 84 15.75 2.42 2.27
N LEU A 85 16.95 1.94 2.46
CA LEU A 85 17.68 1.94 3.71
C LEU A 85 19.12 2.38 3.45
N ASP A 86 19.66 3.25 4.27
CA ASP A 86 21.07 3.64 4.22
C ASP A 86 21.93 2.84 5.21
N ILE A 87 23.23 3.08 5.15
CA ILE A 87 24.22 2.39 6.01
C ILE A 87 24.13 2.78 7.49
N SER A 88 23.43 3.87 7.82
CA SER A 88 23.18 4.28 9.21
C SER A 88 21.98 3.57 9.84
N GLY A 89 21.23 2.79 9.04
CA GLY A 89 19.98 2.18 9.45
C GLY A 89 18.76 3.09 9.28
N SER A 90 18.93 4.29 8.73
CA SER A 90 17.84 5.19 8.39
C SER A 90 17.19 4.79 7.06
N GLY A 91 15.88 4.95 6.93
CA GLY A 91 15.19 4.56 5.72
C GLY A 91 13.74 5.00 5.67
N GLU A 92 13.13 4.84 4.52
CA GLU A 92 11.71 5.09 4.32
C GLU A 92 11.09 3.96 3.50
N PHE A 93 9.97 3.43 3.95
CA PHE A 93 9.22 2.40 3.26
C PHE A 93 7.76 2.80 3.09
N ARG A 94 7.21 2.46 1.94
CA ARG A 94 5.81 2.68 1.59
C ARG A 94 5.19 1.38 1.11
N VAL A 95 3.87 1.29 1.16
CA VAL A 95 3.14 0.17 0.54
C VAL A 95 3.04 0.44 -0.96
N ALA A 96 3.45 -0.51 -1.78
CA ALA A 96 3.44 -0.43 -3.24
C ALA A 96 2.00 -0.49 -3.78
N LEU A 97 1.28 0.62 -3.66
CA LEU A 97 -0.05 0.83 -4.21
C LEU A 97 0.04 1.62 -5.51
N ARG A 98 -0.99 1.48 -6.38
CA ARG A 98 -1.02 2.16 -7.69
C ARG A 98 0.30 1.98 -8.42
N SER A 99 0.69 0.75 -8.57
CA SER A 99 1.95 0.34 -9.16
C SER A 99 1.72 -0.41 -10.47
N GLY A 100 2.74 -0.50 -11.27
CA GLY A 100 2.72 -1.25 -12.50
C GLY A 100 4.03 -1.96 -12.74
N LEU A 101 3.95 -3.10 -13.40
CA LEU A 101 5.09 -3.82 -13.92
C LEU A 101 5.20 -3.53 -15.42
N ILE A 102 6.34 -3.04 -15.86
CA ILE A 102 6.63 -2.76 -17.26
C ILE A 102 7.73 -3.70 -17.72
N ASN A 103 7.53 -4.40 -18.81
CA ASN A 103 8.50 -5.27 -19.44
C ASN A 103 8.39 -5.21 -20.98
N GLU A 104 9.21 -5.97 -21.68
CA GLU A 104 9.22 -6.02 -23.17
C GLU A 104 7.88 -6.46 -23.78
N LYS A 105 7.06 -7.20 -23.04
CA LYS A 105 5.76 -7.70 -23.50
C LYS A 105 4.61 -6.72 -23.26
N GLY A 106 4.84 -5.69 -22.45
CA GLY A 106 3.82 -4.69 -22.14
C GLY A 106 3.84 -4.22 -20.68
N SER A 107 2.72 -3.65 -20.25
CA SER A 107 2.55 -3.11 -18.91
C SER A 107 1.38 -3.78 -18.20
N THR A 108 1.59 -4.19 -16.96
CA THR A 108 0.53 -4.68 -16.06
C THR A 108 0.35 -3.67 -14.94
N LEU A 109 -0.86 -3.15 -14.79
CA LEU A 109 -1.19 -2.19 -13.74
C LEU A 109 -1.98 -2.87 -12.63
N PHE A 110 -1.73 -2.45 -11.39
CA PHE A 110 -2.36 -3.01 -10.20
C PHE A 110 -3.11 -1.92 -9.44
N ALA A 111 -4.37 -2.18 -9.17
CA ALA A 111 -5.20 -1.39 -8.27
C ALA A 111 -6.14 -2.30 -7.48
N GLY A 112 -6.75 -1.78 -6.43
CA GLY A 112 -7.71 -2.52 -5.63
C GLY A 112 -8.52 -1.60 -4.75
N ALA A 113 -9.62 -2.13 -4.25
CA ALA A 113 -10.51 -1.49 -3.28
C ALA A 113 -10.60 -2.31 -1.98
N GLY A 114 -10.91 -1.63 -0.90
CA GLY A 114 -11.09 -2.25 0.42
C GLY A 114 -12.52 -2.71 0.63
N VAL A 115 -12.81 -3.97 0.38
CA VAL A 115 -14.15 -4.53 0.57
C VAL A 115 -14.44 -4.76 2.05
N VAL A 116 -15.53 -4.21 2.54
CA VAL A 116 -16.02 -4.33 3.91
C VAL A 116 -17.50 -4.71 3.93
N ASN A 117 -18.02 -5.02 5.10
CA ASN A 117 -19.46 -5.25 5.24
C ASN A 117 -20.26 -4.01 4.80
N GLY A 118 -21.17 -4.19 3.85
CA GLY A 118 -21.95 -3.10 3.26
C GLY A 118 -21.31 -2.43 2.03
N SER A 119 -20.14 -2.88 1.58
CA SER A 119 -19.59 -2.46 0.29
C SER A 119 -20.52 -2.85 -0.85
N ASP A 120 -20.73 -1.94 -1.77
CA ASP A 120 -21.47 -2.16 -3.01
C ASP A 120 -20.47 -2.61 -4.11
N PRO A 121 -20.61 -3.80 -4.70
CA PRO A 121 -19.65 -4.33 -5.67
C PRO A 121 -19.44 -3.43 -6.89
N GLU A 122 -20.48 -2.77 -7.38
CA GLU A 122 -20.38 -1.89 -8.56
C GLU A 122 -19.57 -0.64 -8.23
N ARG A 123 -19.78 -0.06 -7.06
CA ARG A 123 -19.01 1.11 -6.59
C ARG A 123 -17.55 0.78 -6.37
N GLU A 124 -17.25 -0.38 -5.77
CA GLU A 124 -15.86 -0.82 -5.56
C GLU A 124 -15.16 -1.08 -6.89
N LEU A 125 -15.86 -1.63 -7.88
CA LEU A 125 -15.34 -1.81 -9.23
C LEU A 125 -15.04 -0.46 -9.89
N ILE A 126 -15.97 0.49 -9.86
CA ILE A 126 -15.80 1.84 -10.40
C ILE A 126 -14.59 2.52 -9.75
N GLU A 127 -14.44 2.41 -8.43
CA GLU A 127 -13.28 2.97 -7.71
C GLU A 127 -11.96 2.35 -8.20
N THR A 128 -11.94 1.04 -8.40
CA THR A 128 -10.77 0.33 -8.92
C THR A 128 -10.42 0.77 -10.33
N ASP A 129 -11.42 0.90 -11.22
CA ASP A 129 -11.24 1.37 -12.59
C ASP A 129 -10.70 2.82 -12.63
N MET A 130 -11.21 3.70 -11.78
CA MET A 130 -10.69 5.07 -11.66
C MET A 130 -9.22 5.09 -11.23
N LYS A 131 -8.81 4.21 -10.31
CA LYS A 131 -7.43 4.07 -9.88
C LYS A 131 -6.53 3.56 -11.00
N LEU A 132 -6.98 2.58 -11.78
CA LEU A 132 -6.26 2.06 -12.95
C LEU A 132 -6.15 3.11 -14.04
N LYS A 133 -7.25 3.81 -14.35
CA LYS A 133 -7.27 4.85 -15.36
C LYS A 133 -6.26 5.94 -15.09
N ALA A 134 -6.15 6.42 -13.85
CA ALA A 134 -5.19 7.45 -13.47
C ALA A 134 -3.74 7.05 -13.77
N MET A 135 -3.37 5.77 -13.58
CA MET A 135 -2.04 5.26 -13.94
C MET A 135 -1.87 5.08 -15.44
N LEU A 136 -2.89 4.54 -16.11
CA LEU A 136 -2.86 4.32 -17.55
C LEU A 136 -2.68 5.63 -18.32
N ASP A 137 -3.40 6.67 -17.96
CA ASP A 137 -3.30 8.00 -18.58
C ASP A 137 -1.87 8.55 -18.51
N HIS A 138 -1.16 8.34 -17.38
CA HIS A 138 0.24 8.72 -17.23
C HIS A 138 1.19 7.93 -18.14
N ILE A 139 0.98 6.62 -18.26
CA ILE A 139 1.82 5.75 -19.13
C ILE A 139 1.62 6.12 -20.60
N ILE A 140 0.38 6.39 -21.01
CA ILE A 140 0.07 6.81 -22.38
C ILE A 140 0.75 8.15 -22.67
N ALA A 141 0.63 9.14 -21.78
CA ALA A 141 1.26 10.45 -21.94
C ALA A 141 2.79 10.36 -22.04
N LEU A 142 3.43 9.46 -21.29
CA LEU A 142 4.88 9.22 -21.38
C LEU A 142 5.27 8.62 -22.73
N ARG A 143 4.49 7.68 -23.25
CA ARG A 143 4.72 7.07 -24.58
C ARG A 143 4.62 8.10 -25.70
N ASP A 144 3.59 8.92 -25.66
CA ASP A 144 3.32 9.91 -26.70
C ASP A 144 4.40 11.02 -26.72
N ASN A 145 4.91 11.40 -25.56
CA ASN A 145 6.05 12.33 -25.42
C ASN A 145 7.40 11.70 -25.82
N GLY A 146 7.54 10.37 -25.72
CA GLY A 146 8.77 9.64 -26.08
C GLY A 146 8.92 9.41 -27.60
N ASN A 147 7.83 9.38 -28.35
CA ASN A 147 7.85 9.18 -29.80
C ASN A 147 8.07 10.46 -30.63
N GLY A 148 8.30 11.58 -29.96
CA GLY A 148 8.54 12.89 -30.58
C GLY A 148 10.01 13.31 -30.72
N LYS A 149 10.97 12.34 -30.66
CA LYS A 149 12.41 12.59 -30.87
C LYS A 149 12.95 11.70 -31.97
#